data_99e2f726b49028f29d350d83ac8e1964
#
_entry.id   99e2f726b49028f29d350d83ac8e1964
#
_cell.length_a   1.000
_cell.length_b   1.000
_cell.length_c   1.000
_cell.angle_alpha   90.00
_cell.angle_beta   90.00
_cell.angle_gamma   90.00
#
_symmetry.space_group_name_H-M   'P 1'
#
loop_
_entity.id
_entity.type
_entity.pdbx_description
1 polymer ?
#
loop_
_entity_poly.entity_id
_entity_poly.type
_entity_poly.pdbx_seq_one_letter_code
_entity_poly.pdbx_strand_id
1 'polypeptide(L)' 'MARRFPPPWSVEDVGGCFAVKASNGRPLIFIYYGETVGRRSLARLLTRNAARRIAANIAKLPVQG' A
#
# COMPACT_ATOMS: atom_id res chain seq x y z
N MET A 1 -19.99 0.57 -16.92
CA MET A 1 -19.98 0.29 -15.46
C MET A 1 -18.91 1.11 -14.78
N ALA A 2 -19.28 1.84 -13.77
CA ALA A 2 -18.32 2.67 -13.06
C ALA A 2 -17.39 1.81 -12.21
N ARG A 3 -16.11 2.11 -12.27
CA ARG A 3 -15.13 1.42 -11.46
C ARG A 3 -15.15 1.98 -10.05
N ARG A 4 -15.16 1.08 -9.06
CA ARG A 4 -15.11 1.48 -7.67
C ARG A 4 -13.77 2.15 -7.34
N PHE A 5 -12.70 1.70 -7.98
CA PHE A 5 -11.36 2.21 -7.75
C PHE A 5 -10.73 2.61 -9.07
N PRO A 6 -11.05 3.82 -9.56
CA PRO A 6 -10.54 4.25 -10.87
C PRO A 6 -9.03 4.51 -10.85
N PRO A 7 -8.33 4.14 -11.93
CA PRO A 7 -6.90 4.45 -12.05
C PRO A 7 -6.71 5.95 -12.35
N PRO A 8 -5.51 6.48 -12.17
CA PRO A 8 -4.32 5.78 -11.67
C PRO A 8 -4.35 5.62 -10.15
N TRP A 9 -3.71 4.56 -9.70
CA TRP A 9 -3.56 4.32 -8.27
C TRP A 9 -2.24 4.90 -7.80
N SER A 10 -2.22 5.38 -6.57
CA SER A 10 -1.04 6.00 -5.99
C SER A 10 -0.72 5.38 -4.64
N VAL A 11 0.52 5.61 -4.20
CA VAL A 11 0.99 5.10 -2.92
C VAL A 11 1.29 6.28 -2.01
N GLU A 12 0.81 6.20 -0.79
CA GLU A 12 1.05 7.23 0.20
C GLU A 12 1.54 6.60 1.49
N ASP A 13 2.63 7.14 2.05
CA ASP A 13 3.15 6.72 3.35
C ASP A 13 2.39 7.52 4.41
N VAL A 14 1.54 6.84 5.15
CA VAL A 14 0.72 7.50 6.16
C VAL A 14 1.24 7.30 7.58
N GLY A 15 2.48 6.82 7.69
CA GLY A 15 3.09 6.61 9.02
C GLY A 15 2.66 5.27 9.60
N GLY A 16 3.52 4.27 9.48
CA GLY A 16 3.22 2.93 9.95
C GLY A 16 2.64 2.03 8.89
N CYS A 17 2.17 2.58 7.78
CA CYS A 17 1.70 1.78 6.66
C CYS A 17 1.72 2.59 5.37
N PHE A 18 1.65 1.89 4.26
CA PHE A 18 1.46 2.53 2.96
C PHE A 18 0.04 2.29 2.51
N ALA A 19 -0.62 3.35 2.06
CA ALA A 19 -1.96 3.26 1.51
C ALA A 19 -1.89 3.32 0.00
N VAL A 20 -2.55 2.37 -0.66
CA VAL A 20 -2.72 2.42 -2.11
C VAL A 20 -4.10 2.99 -2.36
N LYS A 21 -4.16 4.12 -3.05
CA LYS A 21 -5.41 4.85 -3.27
C LYS A 21 -5.72 4.97 -4.75
N ALA A 22 -7.01 4.96 -5.05
CA ALA A 22 -7.47 5.24 -6.40
C ALA A 22 -7.42 6.74 -6.69
N SER A 23 -7.66 7.11 -7.94
CA SER A 23 -7.59 8.51 -8.35
C SER A 23 -8.65 9.39 -7.66
N ASN A 24 -9.73 8.78 -7.20
CA ASN A 24 -10.77 9.51 -6.46
C ASN A 24 -10.47 9.64 -4.98
N GLY A 25 -9.29 9.20 -4.53
CA GLY A 25 -8.90 9.30 -3.13
C GLY A 25 -9.32 8.14 -2.25
N ARG A 26 -10.04 7.17 -2.80
CA ARG A 26 -10.49 6.03 -2.01
C ARG A 26 -9.34 5.06 -1.79
N PRO A 27 -9.09 4.64 -0.54
CA PRO A 27 -8.04 3.67 -0.29
C PRO A 27 -8.51 2.27 -0.69
N LEU A 28 -7.62 1.52 -1.36
CA LEU A 28 -7.88 0.14 -1.71
C LEU A 28 -7.36 -0.79 -0.63
N ILE A 29 -6.14 -0.52 -0.18
CA ILE A 29 -5.46 -1.44 0.72
C ILE A 29 -4.44 -0.67 1.53
N PHE A 30 -4.21 -1.12 2.75
CA PHE A 30 -3.16 -0.61 3.62
C PHE A 30 -2.14 -1.72 3.85
N ILE A 31 -0.87 -1.41 3.64
CA ILE A 31 0.21 -2.36 3.82
C ILE A 31 1.03 -1.89 5.01
N TYR A 32 0.85 -2.56 6.14
CA TYR A 32 1.50 -2.18 7.37
C TYR A 32 2.94 -2.66 7.42
N TYR A 33 3.80 -1.87 8.03
CA TYR A 33 5.19 -2.23 8.23
C TYR A 33 5.58 -1.95 9.66
N GLY A 34 6.60 -2.62 10.13
CA GLY A 34 7.11 -2.43 11.49
C GLY A 34 8.59 -2.14 11.45
N GLU A 35 8.98 -1.04 12.08
CA GLU A 35 10.38 -0.67 12.19
C GLU A 35 10.92 -0.91 13.60
N THR A 36 10.03 -0.98 14.58
CA THR A 36 10.41 -1.32 15.94
C THR A 36 10.69 -2.81 16.00
N VAL A 37 11.91 -3.14 16.39
CA VAL A 37 12.38 -4.53 16.37
C VAL A 37 11.43 -5.48 17.11
N GLY A 38 11.03 -5.12 18.31
CA GLY A 38 10.15 -5.98 19.09
C GLY A 38 8.80 -6.18 18.43
N ARG A 39 8.24 -5.10 17.94
CA ARG A 39 6.93 -5.16 17.31
C ARG A 39 6.97 -5.95 16.01
N ARG A 40 8.01 -5.73 15.22
CA ARG A 40 8.16 -6.46 13.97
C ARG A 40 8.33 -7.95 14.21
N SER A 41 9.10 -8.30 15.24
CA SER A 41 9.33 -9.68 15.58
C SER A 41 8.04 -10.39 15.99
N LEU A 42 7.24 -9.74 16.80
CA LEU A 42 6.00 -10.32 17.30
C LEU A 42 4.94 -10.43 16.19
N ALA A 43 4.82 -9.41 15.38
CA ALA A 43 3.76 -9.32 14.39
C ALA A 43 4.20 -9.83 13.02
N ARG A 44 5.48 -10.10 12.84
CA ARG A 44 6.05 -10.50 11.54
C ARG A 44 5.69 -9.51 10.46
N LEU A 45 5.72 -8.24 10.81
CA LEU A 45 5.42 -7.20 9.85
C LEU A 45 6.55 -7.03 8.85
N LEU A 46 6.18 -6.53 7.69
CA LEU A 46 7.14 -6.21 6.65
C LEU A 46 8.05 -5.07 7.10
N THR A 47 9.24 -5.00 6.52
CA THR A 47 10.06 -3.80 6.65
C THR A 47 9.41 -2.71 5.82
N ARG A 48 9.76 -1.45 6.13
CA ARG A 48 9.22 -0.33 5.37
C ARG A 48 9.54 -0.46 3.88
N ASN A 49 10.77 -0.86 3.55
CA ASN A 49 11.15 -1.00 2.14
C ASN A 49 10.37 -2.09 1.44
N ALA A 50 10.14 -3.22 2.11
CA ALA A 50 9.37 -4.29 1.52
C ALA A 50 7.92 -3.87 1.30
N ALA A 51 7.33 -3.20 2.29
CA ALA A 51 5.96 -2.73 2.17
C ALA A 51 5.82 -1.72 1.04
N ARG A 52 6.79 -0.82 0.90
CA ARG A 52 6.79 0.16 -0.17
C ARG A 52 6.84 -0.51 -1.53
N ARG A 53 7.68 -1.53 -1.67
CA ARG A 53 7.82 -2.25 -2.92
C ARG A 53 6.53 -2.97 -3.30
N ILE A 54 5.89 -3.58 -2.32
CA ILE A 54 4.62 -4.27 -2.55
C ILE A 54 3.55 -3.26 -2.95
N ALA A 55 3.47 -2.14 -2.24
CA ALA A 55 2.49 -1.10 -2.55
C ALA A 55 2.69 -0.55 -3.96
N ALA A 56 3.94 -0.32 -4.35
CA ALA A 56 4.25 0.18 -5.69
C ALA A 56 3.81 -0.82 -6.76
N ASN A 57 4.01 -2.11 -6.52
CA ASN A 57 3.60 -3.12 -7.47
C ASN A 57 2.09 -3.20 -7.59
N ILE A 58 1.39 -3.07 -6.48
CA ILE A 58 -0.08 -3.06 -6.50
C ILE A 58 -0.58 -1.84 -7.27
N ALA A 59 0.06 -0.70 -7.09
CA ALA A 59 -0.35 0.53 -7.76
C ALA A 59 -0.19 0.47 -9.28
N LYS A 60 0.61 -0.46 -9.77
CA LYS A 60 0.80 -0.65 -11.21
C LYS A 60 -0.26 -1.53 -11.85
N LEU A 61 -1.05 -2.24 -11.06
CA LEU A 61 -1.98 -3.21 -11.60
C LEU A 61 -2.98 -2.64 -12.61
N PRO A 62 -3.59 -1.47 -12.37
CA PRO A 62 -4.56 -0.97 -13.33
C PRO A 62 -3.94 -0.55 -14.66
N VAL A 63 -2.64 -0.30 -14.68
CA VAL A 63 -1.96 0.10 -15.91
C VAL A 63 -1.77 -1.08 -16.83
N GLN A 64 -1.70 -2.27 -16.27
CA GLN A 64 -1.44 -3.50 -17.02
C GLN A 64 -2.71 -4.14 -17.57
N GLY A 65 -3.84 -3.70 -17.09
CA GLY A 65 -5.12 -4.26 -17.51
C GLY A 65 -5.81 -3.44 -18.61
#